data_25eb861e6c742e70d93a268d3ce33ac2
#
_entry.id   25eb861e6c742e70d93a268d3ce33ac2
#
_cell.length_a   1.000
_cell.length_b   1.000
_cell.length_c   1.000
_cell.angle_alpha   90.00
_cell.angle_beta   90.00
_cell.angle_gamma   90.00
#
_symmetry.space_group_name_H-M   'P 1'
#
loop_
_entity.id
_entity.type
_entity.pdbx_description
1 polymer ?
#
loop_
_entity_poly.entity_id
_entity_poly.type
_entity_poly.pdbx_seq_one_letter_code
_entity_poly.pdbx_strand_id
1 'polypeptide(L)'
;VRVLPNESAGAALPESKSELPPVIRRAEVVAFALVALLVICIVAVLYVAKAFFLPVVTAFVVGTMLSPAAGFLERHRIPRSASAVLIVSAVGAGVAFIVGLISSPLMEWSTRLPQLGSQLKDKLHVFDRPLAFWQELQSIFSGSDAFSAAPFQMPTFDWVQPTIEFLSPTFTEFLLFFATLVLFIASWKDLRRALILTFADHASRLRTLRILNEIEEHLGGYLLTVTMINLGVGVATGIICATTGMPNPAGLGALAATLNFFPIIGPIAMFVILTLVGVIAFSTLGAGLIAPMAFVGLTFLEGHFITPTIIGRRLELNALAVFIALAFWTWLWGPMGGFLASPLLIVALILKEHLVSVDSPQLPD
;
A
#
# COMPACT_ATOMS: atom_id res chain seq x y z
N VAL A 1 65.57 -73.35 9.39
CA VAL A 1 64.20 -73.19 9.94
C VAL A 1 63.60 -71.95 9.29
N ARG A 2 62.69 -72.17 8.33
CA ARG A 2 61.95 -71.08 7.58
C ARG A 2 60.61 -70.89 8.29
N VAL A 3 60.38 -69.72 8.82
CA VAL A 3 59.09 -69.33 9.36
C VAL A 3 58.35 -68.57 8.26
N LEU A 4 57.21 -69.11 7.88
CA LEU A 4 56.25 -68.46 6.92
C LEU A 4 55.46 -67.42 7.69
N PRO A 5 55.18 -66.25 7.08
CA PRO A 5 54.26 -65.22 7.65
C PRO A 5 52.81 -65.66 7.43
N ASN A 6 52.05 -65.56 8.47
CA ASN A 6 50.60 -65.79 8.49
C ASN A 6 49.86 -64.60 7.94
N GLU A 7 49.37 -64.74 6.70
CA GLU A 7 48.39 -63.75 6.11
C GLU A 7 47.00 -64.13 6.60
N SER A 8 46.51 -63.36 7.56
CA SER A 8 45.05 -63.24 7.79
C SER A 8 44.63 -61.79 7.64
N ALA A 9 44.56 -61.37 6.39
CA ALA A 9 43.88 -60.12 6.03
C ALA A 9 42.38 -60.31 6.21
N GLY A 10 41.85 -59.90 7.34
CA GLY A 10 40.43 -59.70 7.54
C GLY A 10 39.97 -58.53 6.68
N ALA A 11 39.33 -58.81 5.53
CA ALA A 11 38.60 -57.82 4.74
C ALA A 11 37.46 -57.26 5.57
N ALA A 12 37.67 -56.11 6.15
CA ALA A 12 36.57 -55.32 6.70
C ALA A 12 35.63 -54.94 5.57
N LEU A 13 34.45 -55.53 5.55
CA LEU A 13 33.34 -55.11 4.69
C LEU A 13 33.05 -53.65 4.98
N PRO A 14 32.83 -52.79 3.96
CA PRO A 14 32.41 -51.44 4.20
C PRO A 14 31.04 -51.48 4.87
N GLU A 15 30.97 -50.97 6.10
CA GLU A 15 29.69 -50.64 6.75
C GLU A 15 28.92 -49.69 5.84
N SER A 16 27.95 -50.22 5.11
CA SER A 16 26.94 -49.41 4.47
C SER A 16 26.21 -48.70 5.59
N LYS A 17 26.57 -47.43 5.83
CA LYS A 17 25.69 -46.52 6.55
C LYS A 17 24.38 -46.48 5.80
N SER A 18 23.43 -47.31 6.24
CA SER A 18 22.03 -47.17 5.82
C SER A 18 21.61 -45.78 6.26
N GLU A 19 21.65 -44.82 5.34
CA GLU A 19 20.96 -43.53 5.49
C GLU A 19 19.47 -43.86 5.63
N LEU A 20 19.01 -43.98 6.86
CA LEU A 20 17.60 -44.05 7.17
C LEU A 20 16.98 -42.79 6.60
N PRO A 21 15.89 -42.89 5.81
CA PRO A 21 15.20 -41.72 5.32
C PRO A 21 14.86 -40.81 6.51
N PRO A 22 14.96 -39.50 6.38
CA PRO A 22 14.69 -38.58 7.48
C PRO A 22 13.28 -38.84 7.99
N VAL A 23 13.19 -39.51 9.14
CA VAL A 23 11.93 -39.70 9.84
C VAL A 23 11.50 -38.30 10.28
N ILE A 24 10.63 -37.66 9.49
CA ILE A 24 9.97 -36.43 9.91
C ILE A 24 9.29 -36.75 11.23
N ARG A 25 9.86 -36.27 12.32
CA ARG A 25 9.35 -36.58 13.66
C ARG A 25 7.93 -36.10 13.72
N ARG A 26 6.99 -36.93 14.14
CA ARG A 26 5.57 -36.55 14.27
C ARG A 26 5.40 -35.22 15.02
N ALA A 27 6.28 -34.94 15.97
CA ALA A 27 6.35 -33.70 16.70
C ALA A 27 6.62 -32.47 15.79
N GLU A 28 7.47 -32.59 14.77
CA GLU A 28 7.77 -31.50 13.83
C GLU A 28 6.58 -31.20 12.92
N VAL A 29 5.90 -32.25 12.45
CA VAL A 29 4.65 -32.10 11.66
C VAL A 29 3.56 -31.43 12.48
N VAL A 30 3.39 -31.86 13.74
CA VAL A 30 2.38 -31.27 14.65
C VAL A 30 2.76 -29.82 14.97
N ALA A 31 4.03 -29.52 15.25
CA ALA A 31 4.48 -28.15 15.48
C ALA A 31 4.24 -27.25 14.26
N PHE A 32 4.57 -27.73 13.05
CA PHE A 32 4.30 -27.00 11.82
C PHE A 32 2.80 -26.77 11.61
N ALA A 33 1.98 -27.79 11.81
CA ALA A 33 0.52 -27.67 11.69
C ALA A 33 -0.08 -26.68 12.69
N LEU A 34 0.41 -26.66 13.94
CA LEU A 34 0.00 -25.71 14.96
C LEU A 34 0.40 -24.28 14.61
N VAL A 35 1.61 -24.07 14.12
CA VAL A 35 2.07 -22.74 13.65
C VAL A 35 1.26 -22.28 12.46
N ALA A 36 1.00 -23.15 11.48
CA ALA A 36 0.16 -22.82 10.33
C ALA A 36 -1.27 -22.45 10.77
N LEU A 37 -1.86 -23.24 11.67
CA LEU A 37 -3.19 -22.95 12.24
C LEU A 37 -3.20 -21.60 12.97
N LEU A 38 -2.18 -21.32 13.78
CA LEU A 38 -2.05 -20.05 14.50
C LEU A 38 -2.01 -18.87 13.50
N VAL A 39 -1.21 -18.98 12.44
CA VAL A 39 -1.14 -17.95 11.39
C VAL A 39 -2.50 -17.74 10.73
N ILE A 40 -3.18 -18.83 10.36
CA ILE A 40 -4.53 -18.74 9.77
C ILE A 40 -5.52 -18.07 10.74
N CYS A 41 -5.49 -18.43 12.02
CA CYS A 41 -6.33 -17.79 13.04
C CYS A 41 -6.02 -16.29 13.19
N ILE A 42 -4.75 -15.90 13.21
CA ILE A 42 -4.36 -14.47 13.27
C ILE A 42 -4.91 -13.72 12.05
N VAL A 43 -4.70 -14.25 10.84
CA VAL A 43 -5.20 -13.63 9.60
C VAL A 43 -6.73 -13.54 9.61
N ALA A 44 -7.43 -14.60 10.07
CA ALA A 44 -8.88 -14.59 10.18
C ALA A 44 -9.38 -13.52 11.16
N VAL A 45 -8.74 -13.38 12.32
CA VAL A 45 -9.08 -12.34 13.31
C VAL A 45 -8.82 -10.94 12.72
N LEU A 46 -7.70 -10.72 12.06
CA LEU A 46 -7.37 -9.43 11.40
C LEU A 46 -8.38 -9.10 10.29
N TYR A 47 -8.89 -10.11 9.58
CA TYR A 47 -9.89 -9.94 8.54
C TYR A 47 -11.28 -9.62 9.11
N VAL A 48 -11.73 -10.40 10.10
CA VAL A 48 -13.08 -10.24 10.71
C VAL A 48 -13.16 -8.94 11.52
N ALA A 49 -12.13 -8.63 12.31
CA ALA A 49 -12.08 -7.42 13.14
C ALA A 49 -11.37 -6.24 12.45
N LYS A 50 -11.42 -6.16 11.11
CA LYS A 50 -10.75 -5.11 10.33
C LYS A 50 -11.17 -3.70 10.74
N ALA A 51 -12.45 -3.48 11.08
CA ALA A 51 -12.97 -2.18 11.51
C ALA A 51 -12.27 -1.65 12.78
N PHE A 52 -11.71 -2.54 13.62
CA PHE A 52 -10.91 -2.16 14.78
C PHE A 52 -9.42 -2.12 14.45
N PHE A 53 -8.88 -3.18 13.84
CA PHE A 53 -7.42 -3.28 13.63
C PHE A 53 -6.89 -2.28 12.61
N LEU A 54 -7.63 -2.01 11.55
CA LEU A 54 -7.18 -1.12 10.48
C LEU A 54 -6.91 0.30 10.99
N PRO A 55 -7.85 1.01 11.64
CA PRO A 55 -7.58 2.36 12.15
C PRO A 55 -6.51 2.37 13.24
N VAL A 56 -6.46 1.35 14.10
CA VAL A 56 -5.46 1.23 15.15
C VAL A 56 -4.06 1.03 14.57
N VAL A 57 -3.86 0.06 13.67
CA VAL A 57 -2.57 -0.19 13.03
C VAL A 57 -2.13 1.01 12.19
N THR A 58 -3.06 1.64 11.46
CA THR A 58 -2.77 2.86 10.72
C THR A 58 -2.30 3.97 11.66
N ALA A 59 -2.95 4.15 12.80
CA ALA A 59 -2.56 5.14 13.80
C ALA A 59 -1.17 4.86 14.39
N PHE A 60 -0.82 3.60 14.65
CA PHE A 60 0.53 3.21 15.11
C PHE A 60 1.59 3.51 14.04
N VAL A 61 1.35 3.12 12.79
CA VAL A 61 2.28 3.37 11.68
C VAL A 61 2.46 4.87 11.46
N VAL A 62 1.37 5.61 11.27
CA VAL A 62 1.40 7.06 11.07
C VAL A 62 1.98 7.79 12.28
N GLY A 63 1.65 7.37 13.49
CA GLY A 63 2.20 7.94 14.74
C GLY A 63 3.71 7.73 14.86
N THR A 64 4.22 6.56 14.50
CA THR A 64 5.67 6.30 14.46
C THR A 64 6.34 7.17 13.41
N MET A 65 5.75 7.29 12.23
CA MET A 65 6.22 8.16 11.16
C MET A 65 6.24 9.65 11.54
N LEU A 66 5.30 10.09 12.39
CA LEU A 66 5.21 11.47 12.89
C LEU A 66 6.01 11.72 14.17
N SER A 67 6.61 10.68 14.75
CA SER A 67 7.42 10.79 15.98
C SER A 67 8.57 11.82 15.86
N PRO A 68 9.30 11.94 14.74
CA PRO A 68 10.31 12.98 14.58
C PRO A 68 9.73 14.39 14.69
N ALA A 69 8.52 14.63 14.15
CA ALA A 69 7.84 15.91 14.27
C ALA A 69 7.45 16.24 15.72
N ALA A 70 6.98 15.24 16.48
CA ALA A 70 6.72 15.38 17.91
C ALA A 70 8.01 15.71 18.68
N GLY A 71 9.12 15.06 18.37
CA GLY A 71 10.44 15.35 18.93
C GLY A 71 10.94 16.76 18.60
N PHE A 72 10.64 17.28 17.40
CA PHE A 72 10.96 18.65 17.03
C PHE A 72 10.19 19.68 17.88
N LEU A 73 8.87 19.48 18.08
CA LEU A 73 8.05 20.34 18.90
C LEU A 73 8.48 20.33 20.38
N GLU A 74 8.87 19.18 20.91
CA GLU A 74 9.40 19.06 22.27
C GLU A 74 10.69 19.87 22.48
N ARG A 75 11.57 19.92 21.47
CA ARG A 75 12.78 20.78 21.53
C ARG A 75 12.44 22.25 21.68
N HIS A 76 11.24 22.67 21.26
CA HIS A 76 10.72 24.03 21.43
C HIS A 76 9.92 24.20 22.73
N ARG A 77 10.10 23.30 23.73
CA ARG A 77 9.47 23.32 25.05
C ARG A 77 7.94 23.10 25.03
N ILE A 78 7.39 22.57 23.97
CA ILE A 78 5.96 22.20 23.91
C ILE A 78 5.80 20.83 24.60
N PRO A 79 4.91 20.70 25.61
CA PRO A 79 4.69 19.42 26.27
C PRO A 79 4.16 18.39 25.28
N ARG A 80 4.51 17.12 25.45
CA ARG A 80 4.24 16.06 24.49
C ARG A 80 2.76 15.86 24.17
N SER A 81 1.90 15.96 25.17
CA SER A 81 0.45 15.92 25.00
C SER A 81 -0.07 17.04 24.07
N ALA A 82 0.45 18.26 24.27
CA ALA A 82 0.12 19.39 23.38
C ALA A 82 0.70 19.21 21.97
N SER A 83 1.92 18.69 21.85
CA SER A 83 2.52 18.33 20.55
C SER A 83 1.69 17.29 19.82
N ALA A 84 1.19 16.26 20.51
CA ALA A 84 0.32 15.24 19.92
C ALA A 84 -0.97 15.86 19.38
N VAL A 85 -1.67 16.67 20.17
CA VAL A 85 -2.89 17.35 19.73
C VAL A 85 -2.61 18.26 18.55
N LEU A 86 -1.54 19.06 18.59
CA LEU A 86 -1.18 20.00 17.53
C LEU A 86 -0.87 19.26 16.21
N ILE A 87 -0.08 18.18 16.27
CA ILE A 87 0.25 17.38 15.07
C ILE A 87 -1.01 16.74 14.49
N VAL A 88 -1.83 16.13 15.35
CA VAL A 88 -3.07 15.47 14.90
C VAL A 88 -4.07 16.49 14.35
N SER A 89 -4.18 17.67 14.96
CA SER A 89 -4.98 18.76 14.43
C SER A 89 -4.45 19.27 13.09
N ALA A 90 -3.14 19.37 12.91
CA ALA A 90 -2.53 19.76 11.65
C ALA A 90 -2.79 18.71 10.55
N VAL A 91 -2.66 17.42 10.86
CA VAL A 91 -3.00 16.31 9.94
C VAL A 91 -4.50 16.36 9.60
N GLY A 92 -5.37 16.50 10.60
CA GLY A 92 -6.82 16.60 10.38
C GLY A 92 -7.21 17.81 9.54
N ALA A 93 -6.60 18.98 9.79
CA ALA A 93 -6.80 20.18 8.99
C ALA A 93 -6.30 20.00 7.54
N GLY A 94 -5.16 19.33 7.35
CA GLY A 94 -4.63 18.98 6.03
C GLY A 94 -5.58 18.08 5.26
N VAL A 95 -6.09 17.03 5.89
CA VAL A 95 -7.10 16.13 5.30
C VAL A 95 -8.38 16.90 4.97
N ALA A 96 -8.90 17.73 5.88
CA ALA A 96 -10.08 18.53 5.65
C ALA A 96 -9.90 19.53 4.48
N PHE A 97 -8.71 20.14 4.38
CA PHE A 97 -8.36 21.03 3.28
C PHE A 97 -8.35 20.28 1.93
N ILE A 98 -7.73 19.10 1.87
CA ILE A 98 -7.69 18.27 0.66
C ILE A 98 -9.11 17.84 0.27
N VAL A 99 -9.90 17.36 1.23
CA VAL A 99 -11.30 17.00 1.02
C VAL A 99 -12.10 18.19 0.48
N GLY A 100 -11.89 19.39 1.03
CA GLY A 100 -12.51 20.64 0.54
C GLY A 100 -12.13 20.97 -0.91
N LEU A 101 -10.87 20.79 -1.28
CA LEU A 101 -10.42 20.99 -2.67
C LEU A 101 -11.05 20.00 -3.66
N ILE A 102 -11.26 18.76 -3.20
CA ILE A 102 -11.78 17.67 -4.05
C ILE A 102 -13.32 17.65 -4.09
N SER A 103 -14.00 18.07 -3.02
CA SER A 103 -15.47 17.99 -2.91
C SER A 103 -16.19 18.86 -3.91
N SER A 104 -15.70 20.10 -4.14
CA SER A 104 -16.30 21.02 -5.11
C SER A 104 -16.35 20.44 -6.54
N PRO A 105 -15.23 19.96 -7.12
CA PRO A 105 -15.26 19.32 -8.44
C PRO A 105 -16.08 18.03 -8.46
N LEU A 106 -16.03 17.22 -7.41
CA LEU A 106 -16.82 15.97 -7.37
C LEU A 106 -18.33 16.25 -7.42
N MET A 107 -18.81 17.27 -6.71
CA MET A 107 -20.21 17.67 -6.77
C MET A 107 -20.60 18.19 -8.16
N GLU A 108 -19.77 19.03 -8.79
CA GLU A 108 -20.02 19.52 -10.14
C GLU A 108 -20.02 18.37 -11.18
N TRP A 109 -19.13 17.43 -11.06
CA TRP A 109 -19.06 16.27 -11.97
C TRP A 109 -20.20 15.29 -11.74
N SER A 110 -20.61 15.05 -10.49
CA SER A 110 -21.73 14.17 -10.19
C SER A 110 -23.05 14.62 -10.84
N THR A 111 -23.27 15.93 -10.93
CA THR A 111 -24.45 16.48 -11.60
C THR A 111 -24.38 16.37 -13.13
N ARG A 112 -23.18 16.28 -13.71
CA ARG A 112 -22.96 16.12 -15.16
C ARG A 112 -22.86 14.66 -15.61
N LEU A 113 -22.66 13.70 -14.69
CA LEU A 113 -22.58 12.27 -14.98
C LEU A 113 -23.75 11.71 -15.82
N PRO A 114 -25.02 12.09 -15.59
CA PRO A 114 -26.13 11.64 -16.43
C PRO A 114 -26.02 12.05 -17.90
N GLN A 115 -25.38 13.20 -18.18
CA GLN A 115 -25.17 13.71 -19.52
C GLN A 115 -23.99 13.02 -20.24
N LEU A 116 -23.14 12.31 -19.49
CA LEU A 116 -21.99 11.58 -20.04
C LEU A 116 -22.42 10.47 -21.00
N GLY A 117 -23.49 9.75 -20.69
CA GLY A 117 -23.95 8.63 -21.50
C GLY A 117 -24.30 9.06 -22.93
N SER A 118 -24.99 10.20 -23.10
CA SER A 118 -25.31 10.75 -24.42
C SER A 118 -24.06 11.31 -25.11
N GLN A 119 -23.27 12.13 -24.39
CA GLN A 119 -22.07 12.74 -24.98
C GLN A 119 -20.98 11.71 -25.35
N LEU A 120 -20.82 10.65 -24.54
CA LEU A 120 -19.89 9.58 -24.82
C LEU A 120 -20.36 8.80 -26.06
N LYS A 121 -21.65 8.52 -26.18
CA LYS A 121 -22.24 7.89 -27.35
C LYS A 121 -22.01 8.73 -28.62
N ASP A 122 -22.26 10.04 -28.55
CA ASP A 122 -22.04 10.96 -29.70
C ASP A 122 -20.56 11.08 -30.09
N LYS A 123 -19.62 11.03 -29.11
CA LYS A 123 -18.18 11.09 -29.38
C LYS A 123 -17.57 9.75 -29.79
N LEU A 124 -18.15 8.63 -29.36
CA LEU A 124 -17.72 7.28 -29.73
C LEU A 124 -18.17 6.89 -31.14
N HIS A 125 -19.08 7.63 -31.80
CA HIS A 125 -19.40 7.40 -33.23
C HIS A 125 -18.17 7.46 -34.15
N VAL A 126 -17.06 8.08 -33.71
CA VAL A 126 -15.78 8.02 -34.43
C VAL A 126 -15.20 6.59 -34.45
N PHE A 127 -15.56 5.76 -33.47
CA PHE A 127 -15.14 4.36 -33.37
C PHE A 127 -16.15 3.36 -33.96
N ASP A 128 -17.32 3.84 -34.41
CA ASP A 128 -18.32 2.95 -35.02
C ASP A 128 -17.79 2.28 -36.29
N ARG A 129 -16.89 2.94 -37.05
CA ARG A 129 -16.24 2.34 -38.23
C ARG A 129 -15.33 1.16 -37.90
N PRO A 130 -14.37 1.25 -36.93
CA PRO A 130 -13.59 0.09 -36.53
C PRO A 130 -14.42 -0.99 -35.83
N LEU A 131 -15.45 -0.61 -35.03
CA LEU A 131 -16.33 -1.59 -34.38
C LEU A 131 -17.24 -2.31 -35.38
N ALA A 132 -17.78 -1.62 -36.40
CA ALA A 132 -18.51 -2.22 -37.47
C ALA A 132 -17.63 -3.20 -38.29
N PHE A 133 -16.37 -2.83 -38.55
CA PHE A 133 -15.40 -3.72 -39.20
C PHE A 133 -15.08 -4.97 -38.35
N TRP A 134 -14.95 -4.81 -37.01
CA TRP A 134 -14.80 -5.93 -36.09
C TRP A 134 -16.04 -6.82 -36.01
N GLN A 135 -17.24 -6.25 -36.03
CA GLN A 135 -18.50 -6.98 -36.05
C GLN A 135 -18.66 -7.74 -37.40
N GLU A 136 -18.26 -7.11 -38.48
CA GLU A 136 -18.26 -7.74 -39.80
C GLU A 136 -17.23 -8.88 -39.92
N LEU A 137 -16.02 -8.71 -39.34
CA LEU A 137 -15.05 -9.79 -39.19
C LEU A 137 -15.58 -10.91 -38.27
N GLN A 138 -16.22 -10.58 -37.16
CA GLN A 138 -16.77 -11.55 -36.24
C GLN A 138 -17.96 -12.31 -36.84
N SER A 139 -18.80 -11.67 -37.64
CA SER A 139 -19.89 -12.33 -38.38
C SER A 139 -19.39 -13.32 -39.44
N ILE A 140 -18.21 -13.06 -40.00
CA ILE A 140 -17.55 -13.98 -40.96
C ILE A 140 -16.96 -15.21 -40.25
N PHE A 141 -16.49 -15.03 -39.00
CA PHE A 141 -15.82 -16.10 -38.21
C PHE A 141 -16.75 -16.83 -37.22
N SER A 142 -17.89 -16.27 -36.85
CA SER A 142 -18.83 -16.85 -35.89
C SER A 142 -20.18 -17.01 -36.59
N GLY A 143 -20.45 -18.19 -37.15
CA GLY A 143 -21.81 -18.56 -37.50
C GLY A 143 -22.67 -18.61 -36.22
N SER A 144 -23.78 -17.88 -36.24
CA SER A 144 -24.93 -17.90 -35.35
C SER A 144 -24.81 -17.14 -34.00
N ASP A 145 -25.65 -16.11 -33.88
CA ASP A 145 -26.49 -15.75 -32.72
C ASP A 145 -25.93 -15.86 -31.30
N ALA A 146 -25.36 -14.83 -30.81
CA ALA A 146 -25.51 -14.42 -29.41
C ALA A 146 -24.63 -13.23 -28.97
N PHE A 147 -24.95 -12.03 -29.40
CA PHE A 147 -24.64 -10.84 -28.60
C PHE A 147 -25.66 -9.75 -28.94
N SER A 148 -26.90 -9.96 -28.46
CA SER A 148 -27.82 -8.83 -28.28
C SER A 148 -27.19 -7.96 -27.23
N ALA A 149 -26.70 -6.79 -27.64
CA ALA A 149 -26.21 -5.75 -26.73
C ALA A 149 -27.37 -5.44 -25.78
N ALA A 150 -27.29 -5.93 -24.55
CA ALA A 150 -28.18 -5.56 -23.48
C ALA A 150 -28.09 -4.02 -23.35
N PRO A 151 -29.21 -3.29 -23.33
CA PRO A 151 -29.17 -1.86 -23.14
C PRO A 151 -28.47 -1.58 -21.82
N PHE A 152 -27.41 -0.80 -21.87
CA PHE A 152 -26.65 -0.39 -20.68
C PHE A 152 -27.62 0.48 -19.83
N GLN A 153 -28.32 -0.16 -18.92
CA GLN A 153 -29.14 0.53 -17.93
C GLN A 153 -28.21 1.17 -16.95
N MET A 154 -28.07 2.50 -17.04
CA MET A 154 -27.37 3.24 -15.99
C MET A 154 -28.07 3.01 -14.67
N PRO A 155 -27.34 2.61 -13.59
CA PRO A 155 -27.93 2.51 -12.28
C PRO A 155 -28.46 3.90 -11.89
N THR A 156 -29.71 3.97 -11.44
CA THR A 156 -30.24 5.16 -10.78
C THR A 156 -29.51 5.27 -9.44
N PHE A 157 -28.58 6.21 -9.39
CA PHE A 157 -27.80 6.45 -8.19
C PHE A 157 -28.65 7.21 -7.17
N ASP A 158 -29.29 6.49 -6.30
CA ASP A 158 -29.87 7.04 -5.10
C ASP A 158 -28.76 7.16 -4.04
N TRP A 159 -28.14 8.36 -3.97
CA TRP A 159 -26.92 8.61 -3.17
C TRP A 159 -27.20 8.79 -1.68
N VAL A 160 -28.43 9.06 -1.30
CA VAL A 160 -28.76 9.49 0.07
C VAL A 160 -28.65 8.30 1.05
N GLN A 161 -29.22 7.17 0.72
CA GLN A 161 -29.25 6.01 1.62
C GLN A 161 -27.87 5.32 1.76
N PRO A 162 -27.15 5.01 0.66
CA PRO A 162 -25.79 4.50 0.75
C PRO A 162 -24.80 5.44 1.44
N THR A 163 -25.03 6.77 1.33
CA THR A 163 -24.14 7.76 1.97
C THR A 163 -24.29 7.73 3.49
N ILE A 164 -25.50 7.60 4.01
CA ILE A 164 -25.76 7.51 5.46
C ILE A 164 -25.24 6.18 6.03
N GLU A 165 -25.45 5.08 5.33
CA GLU A 165 -24.93 3.75 5.72
C GLU A 165 -23.40 3.68 5.68
N PHE A 166 -22.76 4.40 4.78
CA PHE A 166 -21.30 4.50 4.68
C PHE A 166 -20.70 5.44 5.73
N LEU A 167 -21.38 6.54 6.08
CA LEU A 167 -20.86 7.53 7.03
C LEU A 167 -20.78 7.00 8.47
N SER A 168 -21.70 6.14 8.90
CA SER A 168 -21.76 5.68 10.29
C SER A 168 -20.55 4.82 10.72
N PRO A 169 -20.19 3.72 10.04
CA PRO A 169 -19.00 2.95 10.38
C PRO A 169 -17.71 3.72 10.11
N THR A 170 -17.65 4.48 9.01
CA THR A 170 -16.48 5.29 8.64
C THR A 170 -16.20 6.36 9.68
N PHE A 171 -17.21 7.02 10.25
CA PHE A 171 -17.03 7.98 11.32
C PHE A 171 -16.42 7.36 12.58
N THR A 172 -16.88 6.16 12.96
CA THR A 172 -16.33 5.42 14.11
C THR A 172 -14.87 5.03 13.87
N GLU A 173 -14.53 4.57 12.68
CA GLU A 173 -13.14 4.25 12.31
C GLU A 173 -12.24 5.49 12.31
N PHE A 174 -12.75 6.64 11.83
CA PHE A 174 -12.05 7.93 11.90
C PHE A 174 -11.80 8.36 13.34
N LEU A 175 -12.84 8.30 14.20
CA LEU A 175 -12.72 8.65 15.60
C LEU A 175 -11.70 7.74 16.31
N LEU A 176 -11.75 6.44 16.05
CA LEU A 176 -10.82 5.46 16.60
C LEU A 176 -9.38 5.74 16.11
N PHE A 177 -9.19 6.03 14.83
CA PHE A 177 -7.90 6.40 14.27
C PHE A 177 -7.30 7.64 14.96
N PHE A 178 -8.04 8.75 15.01
CA PHE A 178 -7.54 9.99 15.57
C PHE A 178 -7.32 9.90 17.10
N ALA A 179 -8.22 9.24 17.82
CA ALA A 179 -8.05 9.00 19.25
C ALA A 179 -6.78 8.16 19.53
N THR A 180 -6.62 7.05 18.77
CA THR A 180 -5.44 6.19 18.90
C THR A 180 -4.17 6.94 18.53
N LEU A 181 -4.19 7.76 17.49
CA LEU A 181 -3.04 8.54 17.04
C LEU A 181 -2.60 9.56 18.10
N VAL A 182 -3.55 10.31 18.69
CA VAL A 182 -3.25 11.25 19.80
C VAL A 182 -2.64 10.52 20.99
N LEU A 183 -3.29 9.44 21.43
CA LEU A 183 -2.83 8.66 22.58
C LEU A 183 -1.46 8.02 22.32
N PHE A 184 -1.25 7.50 21.12
CA PHE A 184 0.03 6.91 20.73
C PHE A 184 1.16 7.95 20.77
N ILE A 185 1.00 9.09 20.07
CA ILE A 185 2.03 10.14 20.05
C ILE A 185 2.29 10.66 21.48
N ALA A 186 1.25 10.87 22.28
CA ALA A 186 1.38 11.34 23.65
C ALA A 186 2.13 10.35 24.56
N SER A 187 1.82 9.04 24.42
CA SER A 187 2.36 7.98 25.29
C SER A 187 3.58 7.25 24.71
N TRP A 188 4.07 7.64 23.54
CA TRP A 188 5.13 6.92 22.82
C TRP A 188 6.39 6.68 23.67
N LYS A 189 6.85 7.69 24.41
CA LYS A 189 8.05 7.54 25.27
C LYS A 189 7.84 6.52 26.39
N ASP A 190 6.67 6.53 26.98
CA ASP A 190 6.32 5.61 28.07
C ASP A 190 6.16 4.18 27.54
N LEU A 191 5.49 4.04 26.40
CA LEU A 191 5.34 2.75 25.69
C LEU A 191 6.71 2.18 25.29
N ARG A 192 7.56 3.01 24.70
CA ARG A 192 8.93 2.64 24.31
C ARG A 192 9.75 2.21 25.52
N ARG A 193 9.68 2.98 26.63
CA ARG A 193 10.34 2.64 27.88
C ARG A 193 9.83 1.31 28.44
N ALA A 194 8.52 1.10 28.46
CA ALA A 194 7.92 -0.15 28.91
C ALA A 194 8.38 -1.34 28.07
N LEU A 195 8.39 -1.21 26.74
CA LEU A 195 8.87 -2.25 25.83
C LEU A 195 10.33 -2.62 26.09
N ILE A 196 11.22 -1.64 26.27
CA ILE A 196 12.64 -1.88 26.56
C ILE A 196 12.81 -2.55 27.92
N LEU A 197 12.06 -2.13 28.94
CA LEU A 197 12.16 -2.66 30.29
C LEU A 197 11.49 -4.04 30.46
N THR A 198 10.70 -4.50 29.52
CA THR A 198 10.09 -5.85 29.51
C THR A 198 11.16 -6.94 29.51
N PHE A 199 12.31 -6.69 28.90
CA PHE A 199 13.42 -7.64 28.85
C PHE A 199 14.30 -7.48 30.11
N ALA A 200 14.66 -8.62 30.73
CA ALA A 200 15.51 -8.60 31.92
C ALA A 200 16.99 -8.34 31.56
N ASP A 201 17.43 -8.87 30.42
CA ASP A 201 18.82 -8.82 29.96
C ASP A 201 19.19 -7.49 29.31
N HIS A 202 20.41 -6.99 29.61
CA HIS A 202 20.91 -5.71 29.09
C HIS A 202 21.11 -5.73 27.57
N ALA A 203 21.60 -6.85 27.02
CA ALA A 203 21.81 -7.02 25.57
C ALA A 203 20.49 -6.96 24.81
N SER A 204 19.46 -7.63 25.32
CA SER A 204 18.11 -7.59 24.74
C SER A 204 17.47 -6.21 24.81
N ARG A 205 17.71 -5.46 25.88
CA ARG A 205 17.27 -4.06 26.00
C ARG A 205 17.91 -3.14 24.95
N LEU A 206 19.22 -3.26 24.75
CA LEU A 206 19.97 -2.49 23.75
C LEU A 206 19.51 -2.85 22.33
N ARG A 207 19.27 -4.14 22.08
CA ARG A 207 18.74 -4.63 20.81
C ARG A 207 17.35 -4.04 20.52
N THR A 208 16.43 -4.12 21.47
CA THR A 208 15.08 -3.54 21.37
C THR A 208 15.15 -2.03 21.11
N LEU A 209 16.04 -1.32 21.82
CA LEU A 209 16.25 0.11 21.61
C LEU A 209 16.71 0.41 20.17
N ARG A 210 17.64 -0.40 19.62
CA ARG A 210 18.14 -0.25 18.25
C ARG A 210 17.03 -0.49 17.24
N ILE A 211 16.28 -1.58 17.37
CA ILE A 211 15.14 -1.91 16.51
C ILE A 211 14.12 -0.76 16.47
N LEU A 212 13.73 -0.25 17.64
CA LEU A 212 12.76 0.84 17.72
C LEU A 212 13.27 2.13 17.07
N ASN A 213 14.57 2.44 17.24
CA ASN A 213 15.18 3.60 16.56
C ASN A 213 15.19 3.45 15.04
N GLU A 214 15.59 2.29 14.55
CA GLU A 214 15.62 2.01 13.11
C GLU A 214 14.22 2.06 12.50
N ILE A 215 13.21 1.49 13.16
CA ILE A 215 11.83 1.57 12.71
C ILE A 215 11.39 3.04 12.62
N GLU A 216 11.66 3.83 13.66
CA GLU A 216 11.27 5.25 13.73
C GLU A 216 11.96 6.07 12.63
N GLU A 217 13.26 5.86 12.41
CA GLU A 217 14.05 6.57 11.39
C GLU A 217 13.59 6.19 9.97
N HIS A 218 13.47 4.90 9.67
CA HIS A 218 13.10 4.44 8.33
C HIS A 218 11.65 4.79 7.98
N LEU A 219 10.71 4.64 8.92
CA LEU A 219 9.32 5.02 8.67
C LEU A 219 9.15 6.53 8.54
N GLY A 220 9.84 7.32 9.37
CA GLY A 220 9.82 8.78 9.27
C GLY A 220 10.41 9.27 7.94
N GLY A 221 11.54 8.73 7.54
CA GLY A 221 12.16 9.01 6.24
C GLY A 221 11.29 8.60 5.06
N TYR A 222 10.66 7.42 5.13
CA TYR A 222 9.73 6.94 4.11
C TYR A 222 8.53 7.89 3.94
N LEU A 223 7.86 8.27 5.05
CA LEU A 223 6.71 9.17 4.99
C LEU A 223 7.08 10.52 4.36
N LEU A 224 8.18 11.13 4.80
CA LEU A 224 8.64 12.40 4.26
C LEU A 224 8.89 12.30 2.75
N THR A 225 9.61 11.26 2.33
CA THR A 225 9.95 11.04 0.93
C THR A 225 8.70 10.83 0.07
N VAL A 226 7.80 9.93 0.48
CA VAL A 226 6.56 9.63 -0.25
C VAL A 226 5.65 10.87 -0.30
N THR A 227 5.54 11.61 0.80
CA THR A 227 4.75 12.85 0.84
C THR A 227 5.30 13.89 -0.13
N MET A 228 6.63 14.08 -0.18
CA MET A 228 7.27 15.03 -1.11
C MET A 228 7.06 14.62 -2.57
N ILE A 229 7.21 13.33 -2.88
CA ILE A 229 6.96 12.81 -4.24
C ILE A 229 5.50 13.02 -4.63
N ASN A 230 4.56 12.64 -3.77
CA ASN A 230 3.12 12.76 -4.04
C ASN A 230 2.68 14.22 -4.18
N LEU A 231 3.24 15.12 -3.38
CA LEU A 231 3.01 16.56 -3.52
C LEU A 231 3.54 17.05 -4.87
N GLY A 232 4.74 16.62 -5.27
CA GLY A 232 5.32 16.93 -6.57
C GLY A 232 4.47 16.45 -7.74
N VAL A 233 3.99 15.19 -7.68
CA VAL A 233 3.06 14.62 -8.67
C VAL A 233 1.75 15.42 -8.72
N GLY A 234 1.20 15.78 -7.56
CA GLY A 234 -0.01 16.59 -7.48
C GLY A 234 0.14 17.98 -8.10
N VAL A 235 1.23 18.67 -7.78
CA VAL A 235 1.54 20.00 -8.36
C VAL A 235 1.75 19.90 -9.88
N ALA A 236 2.53 18.92 -10.33
CA ALA A 236 2.77 18.70 -11.76
C ALA A 236 1.46 18.37 -12.50
N THR A 237 0.60 17.52 -11.93
CA THR A 237 -0.73 17.21 -12.49
C THR A 237 -1.62 18.44 -12.53
N GLY A 238 -1.61 19.27 -11.48
CA GLY A 238 -2.33 20.55 -11.45
C GLY A 238 -1.86 21.48 -12.57
N ILE A 239 -0.55 21.59 -12.80
CA ILE A 239 0.02 22.38 -13.90
C ILE A 239 -0.41 21.82 -15.27
N ILE A 240 -0.33 20.49 -15.47
CA ILE A 240 -0.80 19.84 -16.69
C ILE A 240 -2.27 20.16 -16.93
N CYS A 241 -3.12 20.04 -15.93
CA CYS A 241 -4.53 20.36 -16.03
C CYS A 241 -4.77 21.83 -16.34
N ALA A 242 -4.04 22.74 -15.72
CA ALA A 242 -4.16 24.19 -15.97
C ALA A 242 -3.74 24.56 -17.40
N THR A 243 -2.61 24.02 -17.89
CA THR A 243 -2.09 24.33 -19.23
C THR A 243 -2.93 23.70 -20.34
N THR A 244 -3.59 22.58 -20.09
CA THR A 244 -4.49 21.91 -21.03
C THR A 244 -5.91 22.46 -21.00
N GLY A 245 -6.25 23.36 -20.06
CA GLY A 245 -7.59 23.93 -19.92
C GLY A 245 -8.61 23.00 -19.25
N MET A 246 -8.14 22.01 -18.48
CA MET A 246 -9.02 21.15 -17.69
C MET A 246 -9.74 21.94 -16.58
N PRO A 247 -11.00 21.63 -16.25
CA PRO A 247 -11.71 22.28 -15.16
C PRO A 247 -11.08 21.94 -13.81
N ASN A 248 -11.07 22.92 -12.90
CA ASN A 248 -10.56 22.78 -11.53
C ASN A 248 -9.16 22.11 -11.41
N PRO A 249 -8.10 22.71 -11.98
CA PRO A 249 -6.76 22.12 -11.97
C PRO A 249 -6.22 21.84 -10.57
N ALA A 250 -6.53 22.72 -9.59
CA ALA A 250 -6.09 22.57 -8.21
C ALA A 250 -6.73 21.33 -7.53
N GLY A 251 -8.03 21.11 -7.75
CA GLY A 251 -8.73 19.94 -7.24
C GLY A 251 -8.23 18.65 -7.86
N LEU A 252 -7.99 18.63 -9.18
CA LEU A 252 -7.40 17.47 -9.88
C LEU A 252 -5.98 17.18 -9.42
N GLY A 253 -5.16 18.22 -9.21
CA GLY A 253 -3.81 18.07 -8.64
C GLY A 253 -3.83 17.54 -7.22
N ALA A 254 -4.71 18.06 -6.35
CA ALA A 254 -4.87 17.57 -4.98
C ALA A 254 -5.36 16.10 -4.95
N LEU A 255 -6.28 15.76 -5.84
CA LEU A 255 -6.75 14.39 -6.00
C LEU A 255 -5.63 13.44 -6.47
N ALA A 256 -4.81 13.88 -7.43
CA ALA A 256 -3.65 13.12 -7.89
C ALA A 256 -2.65 12.88 -6.76
N ALA A 257 -2.31 13.93 -5.97
CA ALA A 257 -1.43 13.81 -4.81
C ALA A 257 -1.96 12.79 -3.79
N THR A 258 -3.26 12.79 -3.54
CA THR A 258 -3.90 11.91 -2.56
C THR A 258 -3.98 10.47 -3.07
N LEU A 259 -4.41 10.26 -4.31
CA LEU A 259 -4.52 8.93 -4.89
C LEU A 259 -3.15 8.27 -5.05
N ASN A 260 -2.10 9.03 -5.31
CA ASN A 260 -0.75 8.49 -5.50
C ASN A 260 -0.15 7.84 -4.22
N PHE A 261 -0.78 8.03 -3.05
CA PHE A 261 -0.43 7.25 -1.85
C PHE A 261 -0.82 5.77 -1.95
N PHE A 262 -1.72 5.40 -2.87
CA PHE A 262 -2.13 4.02 -3.10
C PHE A 262 -1.41 3.47 -4.33
N PRO A 263 -0.36 2.64 -4.15
CA PRO A 263 0.43 2.13 -5.26
C PRO A 263 -0.44 1.39 -6.28
N ILE A 264 -0.18 1.60 -7.56
CA ILE A 264 -0.88 1.00 -8.71
C ILE A 264 -2.34 1.47 -8.83
N ILE A 265 -3.16 1.33 -7.77
CA ILE A 265 -4.59 1.68 -7.79
C ILE A 265 -4.77 3.18 -7.99
N GLY A 266 -3.96 4.00 -7.31
CA GLY A 266 -4.05 5.46 -7.36
C GLY A 266 -3.82 6.04 -8.75
N PRO A 267 -2.68 5.77 -9.40
CA PRO A 267 -2.42 6.22 -10.76
C PRO A 267 -3.47 5.75 -11.77
N ILE A 268 -3.94 4.50 -11.67
CA ILE A 268 -5.00 3.98 -12.55
C ILE A 268 -6.30 4.74 -12.34
N ALA A 269 -6.72 4.91 -11.08
CA ALA A 269 -7.94 5.64 -10.75
C ALA A 269 -7.85 7.11 -11.23
N MET A 270 -6.70 7.76 -11.03
CA MET A 270 -6.50 9.13 -11.49
C MET A 270 -6.52 9.26 -13.01
N PHE A 271 -5.91 8.31 -13.74
CA PHE A 271 -5.99 8.26 -15.20
C PHE A 271 -7.43 8.15 -15.70
N VAL A 272 -8.23 7.27 -15.09
CA VAL A 272 -9.66 7.12 -15.41
C VAL A 272 -10.41 8.41 -15.14
N ILE A 273 -10.20 9.05 -13.99
CA ILE A 273 -10.84 10.32 -13.61
C ILE A 273 -10.46 11.42 -14.60
N LEU A 274 -9.18 11.59 -14.91
CA LEU A 274 -8.73 12.58 -15.89
C LEU A 274 -9.33 12.34 -17.27
N THR A 275 -9.44 11.08 -17.69
CA THR A 275 -10.05 10.71 -18.97
C THR A 275 -11.54 11.08 -18.99
N LEU A 276 -12.28 10.72 -17.95
CA LEU A 276 -13.69 11.05 -17.84
C LEU A 276 -13.93 12.58 -17.84
N VAL A 277 -13.18 13.31 -17.01
CA VAL A 277 -13.28 14.77 -16.94
C VAL A 277 -12.89 15.40 -18.28
N GLY A 278 -11.85 14.91 -18.94
CA GLY A 278 -11.42 15.40 -20.25
C GLY A 278 -12.46 15.16 -21.35
N VAL A 279 -13.08 13.99 -21.38
CA VAL A 279 -14.15 13.68 -22.33
C VAL A 279 -15.37 14.58 -22.13
N ILE A 280 -15.68 14.94 -20.87
CA ILE A 280 -16.80 15.86 -20.57
C ILE A 280 -16.45 17.30 -20.94
N ALA A 281 -15.26 17.77 -20.56
CA ALA A 281 -14.89 19.17 -20.62
C ALA A 281 -14.60 19.65 -22.05
N PHE A 282 -14.10 18.79 -22.94
CA PHE A 282 -13.67 19.17 -24.28
C PHE A 282 -14.61 18.65 -25.37
N SER A 283 -14.75 19.43 -26.47
CA SER A 283 -15.59 19.05 -27.62
C SER A 283 -15.00 17.88 -28.42
N THR A 284 -13.67 17.70 -28.42
CA THR A 284 -12.98 16.66 -29.18
C THR A 284 -12.28 15.69 -28.23
N LEU A 285 -12.29 14.38 -28.58
CA LEU A 285 -11.60 13.34 -27.81
C LEU A 285 -10.08 13.61 -27.72
N GLY A 286 -9.48 14.11 -28.82
CA GLY A 286 -8.05 14.40 -28.83
C GLY A 286 -7.65 15.43 -27.78
N ALA A 287 -8.38 16.55 -27.67
CA ALA A 287 -8.14 17.56 -26.65
C ALA A 287 -8.37 17.01 -25.22
N GLY A 288 -9.43 16.21 -25.05
CA GLY A 288 -9.75 15.61 -23.74
C GLY A 288 -8.71 14.59 -23.24
N LEU A 289 -7.99 13.93 -24.14
CA LEU A 289 -7.01 12.91 -23.80
C LEU A 289 -5.58 13.46 -23.55
N ILE A 290 -5.31 14.74 -23.83
CA ILE A 290 -3.97 15.32 -23.65
C ILE A 290 -3.53 15.24 -22.18
N ALA A 291 -4.36 15.69 -21.24
CA ALA A 291 -4.04 15.68 -19.81
C ALA A 291 -3.87 14.25 -19.25
N PRO A 292 -4.77 13.28 -19.50
CA PRO A 292 -4.56 11.89 -19.10
C PRO A 292 -3.26 11.29 -19.65
N MET A 293 -2.92 11.51 -20.90
CA MET A 293 -1.70 10.98 -21.50
C MET A 293 -0.45 11.64 -20.94
N ALA A 294 -0.48 12.96 -20.70
CA ALA A 294 0.60 13.65 -20.00
C ALA A 294 0.78 13.15 -18.56
N PHE A 295 -0.31 12.83 -17.86
CA PHE A 295 -0.28 12.22 -16.55
C PHE A 295 0.36 10.81 -16.56
N VAL A 296 0.07 9.97 -17.57
CA VAL A 296 0.76 8.68 -17.74
C VAL A 296 2.25 8.88 -17.92
N GLY A 297 2.67 9.86 -18.75
CA GLY A 297 4.08 10.22 -18.88
C GLY A 297 4.71 10.69 -17.56
N LEU A 298 3.99 11.50 -16.78
CA LEU A 298 4.44 11.96 -15.47
C LEU A 298 4.64 10.81 -14.50
N THR A 299 3.67 9.90 -14.38
CA THR A 299 3.75 8.74 -13.48
C THR A 299 4.80 7.73 -13.93
N PHE A 300 5.01 7.59 -15.23
CA PHE A 300 6.11 6.78 -15.77
C PHE A 300 7.47 7.37 -15.35
N LEU A 301 7.67 8.67 -15.50
CA LEU A 301 8.90 9.36 -15.06
C LEU A 301 9.08 9.27 -13.53
N GLU A 302 8.00 9.45 -12.78
CA GLU A 302 8.02 9.33 -11.32
C GLU A 302 8.48 7.94 -10.89
N GLY A 303 7.81 6.89 -11.37
CA GLY A 303 8.08 5.52 -10.92
C GLY A 303 9.43 4.96 -11.39
N HIS A 304 9.93 5.36 -12.55
CA HIS A 304 11.17 4.83 -13.13
C HIS A 304 12.42 5.67 -12.82
N PHE A 305 12.27 6.98 -12.57
CA PHE A 305 13.41 7.87 -12.39
C PHE A 305 13.39 8.58 -11.03
N ILE A 306 12.27 9.20 -10.64
CA ILE A 306 12.20 10.03 -9.43
C ILE A 306 12.23 9.17 -8.18
N THR A 307 11.34 8.20 -8.08
CA THR A 307 11.23 7.30 -6.93
C THR A 307 12.52 6.52 -6.66
N PRO A 308 13.17 5.85 -7.65
CA PRO A 308 14.44 5.16 -7.41
C PRO A 308 15.60 6.11 -7.06
N THR A 309 15.61 7.33 -7.61
CA THR A 309 16.67 8.31 -7.34
C THR A 309 16.59 8.88 -5.93
N ILE A 310 15.36 9.14 -5.43
CA ILE A 310 15.14 9.77 -4.12
C ILE A 310 15.18 8.74 -3.00
N ILE A 311 14.53 7.60 -3.17
CA ILE A 311 14.49 6.52 -2.17
C ILE A 311 15.87 5.86 -2.07
N GLY A 312 16.64 5.89 -3.17
CA GLY A 312 18.01 5.37 -3.23
C GLY A 312 18.10 3.85 -3.03
N ARG A 313 19.32 3.33 -3.08
CA ARG A 313 19.64 1.91 -2.87
C ARG A 313 19.55 1.46 -1.41
N ARG A 314 19.04 2.31 -0.51
CA ARG A 314 19.05 2.05 0.95
C ARG A 314 18.09 0.96 1.40
N LEU A 315 17.08 0.65 0.59
CA LEU A 315 16.18 -0.49 0.83
C LEU A 315 16.19 -1.32 -0.46
N GLU A 316 17.11 -2.28 -0.55
CA GLU A 316 17.09 -3.32 -1.59
C GLU A 316 15.87 -4.24 -1.35
N LEU A 317 14.68 -3.65 -1.48
CA LEU A 317 13.44 -4.41 -1.38
C LEU A 317 13.31 -5.26 -2.63
N ASN A 318 13.27 -6.57 -2.45
CA ASN A 318 12.95 -7.47 -3.54
C ASN A 318 11.56 -7.10 -4.10
N ALA A 319 11.49 -6.76 -5.38
CA ALA A 319 10.25 -6.33 -6.04
C ALA A 319 9.11 -7.35 -5.86
N LEU A 320 9.43 -8.65 -5.83
CA LEU A 320 8.45 -9.71 -5.59
C LEU A 320 7.92 -9.63 -4.14
N ALA A 321 8.77 -9.36 -3.16
CA ALA A 321 8.34 -9.21 -1.76
C ALA A 321 7.40 -8.01 -1.58
N VAL A 322 7.71 -6.89 -2.24
CA VAL A 322 6.84 -5.70 -2.25
C VAL A 322 5.49 -6.01 -2.89
N PHE A 323 5.50 -6.69 -4.04
CA PHE A 323 4.28 -7.07 -4.74
C PHE A 323 3.41 -8.02 -3.90
N ILE A 324 4.00 -9.04 -3.28
CA ILE A 324 3.28 -9.98 -2.41
C ILE A 324 2.71 -9.25 -1.19
N ALA A 325 3.50 -8.38 -0.55
CA ALA A 325 3.02 -7.59 0.59
C ALA A 325 1.85 -6.69 0.17
N LEU A 326 1.97 -5.99 -0.97
CA LEU A 326 0.90 -5.15 -1.52
C LEU A 326 -0.38 -5.97 -1.79
N ALA A 327 -0.25 -7.11 -2.47
CA ALA A 327 -1.37 -7.98 -2.78
C ALA A 327 -2.05 -8.52 -1.51
N PHE A 328 -1.25 -9.00 -0.55
CA PHE A 328 -1.74 -9.54 0.72
C PHE A 328 -2.48 -8.48 1.56
N TRP A 329 -1.86 -7.32 1.79
CA TRP A 329 -2.47 -6.28 2.62
C TRP A 329 -3.68 -5.63 1.95
N THR A 330 -3.65 -5.47 0.60
CA THR A 330 -4.81 -4.98 -0.17
C THR A 330 -5.96 -5.98 -0.11
N TRP A 331 -5.67 -7.27 -0.19
CA TRP A 331 -6.69 -8.31 -0.01
C TRP A 331 -7.29 -8.29 1.41
N LEU A 332 -6.43 -8.12 2.42
CA LEU A 332 -6.86 -8.18 3.83
C LEU A 332 -7.70 -6.97 4.24
N TRP A 333 -7.26 -5.75 3.88
CA TRP A 333 -7.80 -4.48 4.36
C TRP A 333 -8.19 -3.49 3.24
N GLY A 334 -8.25 -3.94 2.00
CA GLY A 334 -8.59 -3.09 0.85
C GLY A 334 -7.51 -2.05 0.53
N PRO A 335 -7.87 -0.91 -0.08
CA PRO A 335 -6.92 0.13 -0.48
C PRO A 335 -6.04 0.64 0.66
N MET A 336 -6.59 0.77 1.87
CA MET A 336 -5.82 1.19 3.06
C MET A 336 -4.75 0.16 3.44
N GLY A 337 -5.02 -1.14 3.24
CA GLY A 337 -4.00 -2.18 3.37
C GLY A 337 -2.86 -2.00 2.38
N GLY A 338 -3.19 -1.63 1.13
CA GLY A 338 -2.19 -1.29 0.12
C GLY A 338 -1.30 -0.11 0.52
N PHE A 339 -1.87 0.94 1.11
CA PHE A 339 -1.12 2.06 1.69
C PHE A 339 -0.16 1.60 2.81
N LEU A 340 -0.62 0.71 3.68
CA LEU A 340 0.17 0.19 4.80
C LEU A 340 1.21 -0.86 4.40
N ALA A 341 1.11 -1.45 3.20
CA ALA A 341 1.95 -2.57 2.78
C ALA A 341 3.45 -2.25 2.84
N SER A 342 3.86 -1.09 2.34
CA SER A 342 5.27 -0.67 2.36
C SER A 342 5.79 -0.38 3.77
N PRO A 343 5.13 0.41 4.62
CA PRO A 343 5.52 0.59 6.01
C PRO A 343 5.63 -0.72 6.79
N LEU A 344 4.64 -1.61 6.66
CA LEU A 344 4.65 -2.89 7.37
C LEU A 344 5.75 -3.83 6.86
N LEU A 345 6.06 -3.78 5.57
CA LEU A 345 7.18 -4.53 5.00
C LEU A 345 8.52 -4.03 5.55
N ILE A 346 8.71 -2.71 5.64
CA ILE A 346 9.91 -2.12 6.25
C ILE A 346 10.09 -2.61 7.68
N VAL A 347 9.04 -2.56 8.50
CA VAL A 347 9.07 -3.07 9.88
C VAL A 347 9.42 -4.56 9.91
N ALA A 348 8.80 -5.37 9.04
CA ALA A 348 9.05 -6.80 8.98
C ALA A 348 10.51 -7.13 8.60
N LEU A 349 11.11 -6.36 7.70
CA LEU A 349 12.51 -6.54 7.29
C LEU A 349 13.49 -6.17 8.40
N ILE A 350 13.27 -5.04 9.09
CA ILE A 350 14.08 -4.64 10.24
C ILE A 350 14.01 -5.71 11.33
N LEU A 351 12.81 -6.21 11.63
CA LEU A 351 12.63 -7.29 12.60
C LEU A 351 13.35 -8.56 12.16
N LYS A 352 13.23 -8.96 10.89
CA LYS A 352 13.92 -10.13 10.35
C LYS A 352 15.44 -10.00 10.50
N GLU A 353 16.00 -8.86 10.11
CA GLU A 353 17.45 -8.62 10.20
C GLU A 353 17.96 -8.80 11.63
N HIS A 354 17.26 -8.22 12.60
CA HIS A 354 17.67 -8.30 14.00
C HIS A 354 17.33 -9.64 14.69
N LEU A 355 16.32 -10.36 14.24
CA LEU A 355 15.91 -11.63 14.85
C LEU A 355 16.68 -12.82 14.27
N VAL A 356 17.00 -12.79 12.98
CA VAL A 356 17.66 -13.92 12.28
C VAL A 356 19.19 -13.83 12.34
N SER A 357 19.77 -12.63 12.43
CA SER A 357 21.24 -12.43 12.44
C SER A 357 21.97 -13.02 13.66
N VAL A 358 21.27 -13.62 14.62
CA VAL A 358 21.87 -14.23 15.82
C VAL A 358 22.44 -15.61 15.56
N ASP A 359 21.99 -16.34 14.51
CA ASP A 359 22.28 -17.77 14.31
C ASP A 359 22.76 -18.15 12.90
N SER A 360 23.15 -17.23 12.04
CA SER A 360 23.68 -17.65 10.73
C SER A 360 25.18 -17.98 10.83
N PRO A 361 25.59 -19.26 10.70
CA PRO A 361 26.96 -19.58 10.34
C PRO A 361 27.25 -18.90 9.00
N GLN A 362 28.35 -18.14 8.93
CA GLN A 362 28.84 -17.62 7.66
C GLN A 362 29.10 -18.83 6.76
N LEU A 363 28.31 -18.96 5.70
CA LEU A 363 28.62 -19.91 4.64
C LEU A 363 29.94 -19.42 4.00
N PRO A 364 30.96 -20.30 3.87
CA PRO A 364 32.16 -19.92 3.14
C PRO A 364 31.80 -19.62 1.68
N ASP A 365 32.36 -18.54 1.14
CA ASP A 365 32.25 -18.11 -0.25
C ASP A 365 32.66 -19.18 -1.26
#